data_6a858ffcc964ff2b3f1f4658d71cd32a
#
_entry.id   6a858ffcc964ff2b3f1f4658d71cd32a
#
_cell.length_a   1.000
_cell.length_b   1.000
_cell.length_c   1.000
_cell.angle_alpha   90.00
_cell.angle_beta   90.00
_cell.angle_gamma   90.00
#
_symmetry.space_group_name_H-M   'P 1'
#
loop_
_entity.id
_entity.type
_entity.pdbx_description
1 polymer ?
#
loop_
_entity_poly.entity_id
_entity_poly.type
_entity_poly.pdbx_seq_one_letter_code
_entity_poly.pdbx_strand_id
1 'polypeptide(L)'
;MNHIRCNDIIENLLKERCESLEENLSGEAILIRAPMHHGIDDIVRREVETLVAGENRHDKLIVVLETDGGFVEVVERISDVFRQHFKTVVFVVPNFAYSAGTVLCLSGDEIYMDYYSVLGPIDPQIRASDGRSVLGLGYLRKYDELANKKPISDSEIIAP
;
A
#
# COMPACT_ATOMS: atom_id res chain seq x y z
N MET A 1 -25.49 9.42 -32.46
CA MET A 1 -24.77 8.16 -32.19
C MET A 1 -23.74 8.44 -31.10
N ASN A 2 -24.02 8.06 -29.84
CA ASN A 2 -23.03 8.20 -28.77
C ASN A 2 -21.90 7.20 -29.01
N HIS A 3 -20.71 7.69 -29.34
CA HIS A 3 -19.50 6.87 -29.36
C HIS A 3 -19.15 6.50 -27.91
N ILE A 4 -19.50 5.30 -27.48
CA ILE A 4 -19.02 4.71 -26.24
C ILE A 4 -17.50 4.49 -26.42
N ARG A 5 -16.69 5.19 -25.64
CA ARG A 5 -15.24 4.99 -25.66
C ARG A 5 -14.91 3.75 -24.84
N CYS A 6 -13.82 3.04 -25.20
CA CYS A 6 -13.40 1.86 -24.43
C CYS A 6 -13.18 2.18 -22.95
N ASN A 7 -12.73 3.39 -22.62
CA ASN A 7 -12.57 3.84 -21.24
C ASN A 7 -13.90 3.88 -20.49
N ASP A 8 -14.98 4.36 -21.13
CA ASP A 8 -16.30 4.44 -20.50
C ASP A 8 -16.84 3.03 -20.13
N ILE A 9 -16.52 2.03 -20.95
CA ILE A 9 -16.88 0.62 -20.67
C ILE A 9 -16.10 0.11 -19.46
N ILE A 10 -14.79 0.36 -19.43
CA ILE A 10 -13.92 -0.06 -18.31
C ILE A 10 -14.35 0.60 -17.01
N GLU A 11 -14.61 1.90 -17.03
CA GLU A 11 -15.07 2.66 -15.86
C GLU A 11 -16.39 2.12 -15.33
N ASN A 12 -17.37 1.85 -16.22
CA ASN A 12 -18.65 1.25 -15.82
C ASN A 12 -18.49 -0.14 -15.21
N LEU A 13 -17.65 -1.01 -15.81
CA LEU A 13 -17.38 -2.33 -15.26
C LEU A 13 -16.70 -2.28 -13.89
N LEU A 14 -15.75 -1.37 -13.70
CA LEU A 14 -15.09 -1.16 -12.40
C LEU A 14 -16.10 -0.67 -11.36
N LYS A 15 -16.97 0.27 -11.73
CA LYS A 15 -18.02 0.79 -10.87
C LYS A 15 -18.99 -0.32 -10.43
N GLU A 16 -19.51 -1.13 -11.37
CA GLU A 16 -20.37 -2.28 -11.06
C GLU A 16 -19.69 -3.26 -10.09
N ARG A 17 -18.37 -3.49 -10.21
CA ARG A 17 -17.64 -4.37 -9.31
C ARG A 17 -17.44 -3.76 -7.93
N CYS A 18 -17.19 -2.46 -7.84
CA CYS A 18 -17.12 -1.74 -6.57
C CYS A 18 -18.49 -1.79 -5.86
N GLU A 19 -19.58 -1.46 -6.55
CA GLU A 19 -20.95 -1.54 -6.02
C GLU A 19 -21.28 -2.95 -5.49
N SER A 20 -20.87 -4.00 -6.21
CA SER A 20 -21.02 -5.38 -5.75
C SER A 20 -20.22 -5.69 -4.48
N LEU A 21 -19.01 -5.12 -4.33
CA LEU A 21 -18.21 -5.26 -3.11
C LEU A 21 -18.85 -4.51 -1.94
N GLU A 22 -19.35 -3.30 -2.18
CA GLU A 22 -20.06 -2.48 -1.19
C GLU A 22 -21.27 -3.20 -0.63
N GLU A 23 -22.08 -3.81 -1.49
CA GLU A 23 -23.24 -4.61 -1.08
C GLU A 23 -22.83 -5.84 -0.26
N ASN A 24 -21.85 -6.62 -0.75
CA ASN A 24 -21.45 -7.88 -0.12
C ASN A 24 -20.73 -7.68 1.22
N LEU A 25 -19.93 -6.62 1.35
CA LEU A 25 -19.13 -6.34 2.54
C LEU A 25 -19.74 -5.25 3.43
N SER A 26 -20.83 -4.63 3.01
CA SER A 26 -21.53 -3.54 3.70
C SER A 26 -20.58 -2.40 4.08
N GLY A 27 -19.99 -1.75 3.07
CA GLY A 27 -18.99 -0.68 3.25
C GLY A 27 -18.87 0.20 2.00
N GLU A 28 -18.10 1.27 2.10
CA GLU A 28 -17.72 2.15 0.99
C GLU A 28 -16.47 1.60 0.31
N ALA A 29 -16.44 1.50 -1.01
CA ALA A 29 -15.30 0.93 -1.74
C ALA A 29 -14.48 1.99 -2.47
N ILE A 30 -13.15 1.88 -2.35
CA ILE A 30 -12.19 2.62 -3.18
C ILE A 30 -11.22 1.64 -3.85
N LEU A 31 -10.78 2.00 -5.06
CA LEU A 31 -9.78 1.25 -5.81
C LEU A 31 -8.49 2.06 -5.89
N ILE A 32 -7.39 1.47 -5.41
CA ILE A 32 -6.05 2.04 -5.50
C ILE A 32 -5.16 1.11 -6.29
N ARG A 33 -4.77 1.54 -7.49
CA ARG A 33 -3.79 0.84 -8.33
C ARG A 33 -2.70 1.83 -8.74
N ALA A 34 -1.73 2.00 -7.88
CA ALA A 34 -0.64 2.96 -8.04
C ALA A 34 0.55 2.62 -7.14
N PRO A 35 1.77 3.07 -7.49
CA PRO A 35 2.88 3.06 -6.55
C PRO A 35 2.64 4.09 -5.43
N MET A 36 3.12 3.79 -4.22
CA MET A 36 2.99 4.65 -3.02
C MET A 36 4.03 5.79 -3.05
N HIS A 37 3.91 6.67 -4.04
CA HIS A 37 4.76 7.84 -4.22
C HIS A 37 4.07 9.11 -3.71
N HIS A 38 4.88 10.14 -3.43
CA HIS A 38 4.35 11.44 -2.99
C HIS A 38 3.31 11.98 -3.97
N GLY A 39 2.18 12.45 -3.43
CA GLY A 39 1.03 12.97 -4.16
C GLY A 39 -0.14 11.98 -4.28
N ILE A 40 0.09 10.64 -4.18
CA ILE A 40 -1.02 9.68 -4.15
C ILE A 40 -1.83 9.83 -2.86
N ASP A 41 -1.18 10.14 -1.75
CA ASP A 41 -1.80 10.44 -0.46
C ASP A 41 -2.80 11.60 -0.53
N ASP A 42 -2.47 12.68 -1.26
CA ASP A 42 -3.39 13.81 -1.48
C ASP A 42 -4.59 13.43 -2.38
N ILE A 43 -4.37 12.54 -3.36
CA ILE A 43 -5.45 12.02 -4.21
C ILE A 43 -6.39 11.16 -3.36
N VAL A 44 -5.85 10.19 -2.63
CA VAL A 44 -6.62 9.29 -1.76
C VAL A 44 -7.40 10.09 -0.72
N ARG A 45 -6.79 11.08 -0.11
CA ARG A 45 -7.48 11.96 0.85
C ARG A 45 -8.70 12.62 0.24
N ARG A 46 -8.56 13.23 -0.95
CA ARG A 46 -9.70 13.89 -1.63
C ARG A 46 -10.82 12.93 -1.99
N GLU A 47 -10.48 11.73 -2.47
CA GLU A 47 -11.47 10.71 -2.79
C GLU A 47 -12.21 10.25 -1.53
N VAL A 48 -11.50 9.99 -0.44
CA VAL A 48 -12.10 9.64 0.86
C VAL A 48 -12.98 10.78 1.39
N GLU A 49 -12.50 12.02 1.37
CA GLU A 49 -13.29 13.18 1.79
C GLU A 49 -14.57 13.36 0.94
N THR A 50 -14.51 13.02 -0.35
CA THR A 50 -15.68 13.04 -1.25
C THR A 50 -16.67 11.93 -0.90
N LEU A 51 -16.18 10.71 -0.63
CA LEU A 51 -17.02 9.60 -0.16
C LEU A 51 -17.76 9.94 1.13
N VAL A 52 -17.07 10.51 2.11
CA VAL A 52 -17.67 10.80 3.42
C VAL A 52 -18.58 12.03 3.43
N ALA A 53 -18.55 12.86 2.39
CA ALA A 53 -19.49 13.96 2.21
C ALA A 53 -20.89 13.50 1.73
N GLY A 54 -21.02 12.25 1.29
CA GLY A 54 -22.28 11.65 0.87
C GLY A 54 -23.26 11.40 2.02
N GLU A 55 -24.55 11.34 1.69
CA GLU A 55 -25.60 10.90 2.63
C GLU A 55 -25.62 9.37 2.73
N ASN A 56 -25.89 8.82 3.94
CA ASN A 56 -25.98 7.36 4.21
C ASN A 56 -24.66 6.57 4.04
N ARG A 57 -23.55 7.13 4.49
CA ARG A 57 -22.26 6.45 4.46
C ARG A 57 -22.16 5.28 5.44
N HIS A 58 -21.35 4.30 5.09
CA HIS A 58 -20.96 3.23 5.99
C HIS A 58 -19.76 3.65 6.87
N ASP A 59 -19.65 3.06 8.07
CA ASP A 59 -18.48 3.22 8.94
C ASP A 59 -17.29 2.32 8.53
N LYS A 60 -17.47 1.53 7.48
CA LYS A 60 -16.49 0.59 6.93
C LYS A 60 -15.98 1.07 5.57
N LEU A 61 -14.66 1.08 5.42
CA LEU A 61 -13.98 1.31 4.14
C LEU A 61 -13.47 -0.02 3.58
N ILE A 62 -13.70 -0.25 2.30
CA ILE A 62 -13.18 -1.38 1.54
C ILE A 62 -12.16 -0.83 0.55
N VAL A 63 -10.89 -1.19 0.73
CA VAL A 63 -9.79 -0.73 -0.11
C VAL A 63 -9.35 -1.86 -1.02
N VAL A 64 -9.70 -1.79 -2.30
CA VAL A 64 -9.13 -2.69 -3.31
C VAL A 64 -7.75 -2.18 -3.68
N LEU A 65 -6.70 -2.92 -3.33
CA LEU A 65 -5.32 -2.47 -3.45
C LEU A 65 -4.49 -3.37 -4.36
N GLU A 66 -3.83 -2.73 -5.34
CA GLU A 66 -2.73 -3.32 -6.11
C GLU A 66 -1.58 -2.32 -6.21
N THR A 67 -0.39 -2.69 -5.70
CA THR A 67 0.76 -1.77 -5.65
C THR A 67 2.10 -2.48 -5.57
N ASP A 68 3.09 -1.93 -6.27
CA ASP A 68 4.50 -2.33 -6.14
C ASP A 68 5.17 -1.80 -4.85
N GLY A 69 4.44 -0.98 -4.06
CA GLY A 69 4.95 -0.33 -2.86
C GLY A 69 5.49 1.07 -3.13
N GLY A 70 6.40 1.53 -2.28
CA GLY A 70 6.98 2.88 -2.35
C GLY A 70 7.38 3.42 -1.00
N PHE A 71 7.02 4.67 -0.70
CA PHE A 71 7.39 5.35 0.53
C PHE A 71 6.46 5.02 1.69
N VAL A 72 7.03 4.62 2.82
CA VAL A 72 6.27 4.28 4.03
C VAL A 72 5.57 5.51 4.62
N GLU A 73 6.17 6.68 4.51
CA GLU A 73 5.59 7.95 4.97
C GLU A 73 4.29 8.30 4.22
N VAL A 74 4.19 7.91 2.94
CA VAL A 74 2.97 8.08 2.14
C VAL A 74 1.89 7.11 2.63
N VAL A 75 2.26 5.88 2.92
CA VAL A 75 1.36 4.86 3.46
C VAL A 75 0.83 5.24 4.84
N GLU A 76 1.67 5.78 5.73
CA GLU A 76 1.28 6.28 7.04
C GLU A 76 0.18 7.35 6.91
N ARG A 77 0.40 8.35 6.06
CA ARG A 77 -0.60 9.42 5.80
C ARG A 77 -1.90 8.88 5.21
N ILE A 78 -1.84 7.90 4.31
CA ILE A 78 -3.04 7.25 3.76
C ILE A 78 -3.79 6.49 4.86
N SER A 79 -3.07 5.73 5.69
CA SER A 79 -3.65 5.02 6.83
C SER A 79 -4.35 5.96 7.81
N ASP A 80 -3.72 7.10 8.13
CA ASP A 80 -4.30 8.13 8.99
C ASP A 80 -5.59 8.71 8.42
N VAL A 81 -5.65 8.97 7.11
CA VAL A 81 -6.87 9.41 6.42
C VAL A 81 -7.97 8.37 6.57
N PHE A 82 -7.68 7.09 6.36
CA PHE A 82 -8.69 6.03 6.52
C PHE A 82 -9.22 5.96 7.94
N ARG A 83 -8.31 5.95 8.93
CA ARG A 83 -8.66 5.86 10.36
C ARG A 83 -9.38 7.09 10.89
N GLN A 84 -9.14 8.27 10.32
CA GLN A 84 -9.87 9.50 10.65
C GLN A 84 -11.35 9.39 10.28
N HIS A 85 -11.67 8.70 9.19
CA HIS A 85 -13.01 8.73 8.60
C HIS A 85 -13.80 7.44 8.80
N PHE A 86 -13.16 6.29 9.02
CA PHE A 86 -13.80 4.99 9.11
C PHE A 86 -13.40 4.22 10.38
N LYS A 87 -14.36 3.53 10.95
CA LYS A 87 -14.12 2.67 12.13
C LYS A 87 -13.45 1.35 11.75
N THR A 88 -13.81 0.82 10.58
CA THR A 88 -13.31 -0.45 10.06
C THR A 88 -12.70 -0.22 8.69
N VAL A 89 -11.48 -0.71 8.47
CA VAL A 89 -10.78 -0.66 7.18
C VAL A 89 -10.46 -2.07 6.75
N VAL A 90 -10.99 -2.46 5.59
CA VAL A 90 -10.83 -3.79 5.01
C VAL A 90 -10.04 -3.68 3.72
N PHE A 91 -8.99 -4.46 3.56
CA PHE A 91 -8.23 -4.53 2.32
C PHE A 91 -8.65 -5.75 1.51
N VAL A 92 -8.84 -5.54 0.22
CA VAL A 92 -9.02 -6.59 -0.79
C VAL A 92 -7.81 -6.53 -1.72
N VAL A 93 -6.99 -7.57 -1.73
CA VAL A 93 -5.78 -7.65 -2.56
C VAL A 93 -6.02 -8.70 -3.65
N PRO A 94 -6.46 -8.29 -4.84
CA PRO A 94 -6.81 -9.25 -5.89
C PRO A 94 -5.58 -9.92 -6.52
N ASN A 95 -4.42 -9.27 -6.50
CA ASN A 95 -3.21 -9.77 -7.14
C ASN A 95 -1.99 -9.61 -6.22
N PHE A 96 -1.51 -8.40 -5.99
CA PHE A 96 -0.35 -8.19 -5.10
C PHE A 96 -0.37 -6.83 -4.40
N ALA A 97 0.28 -6.78 -3.23
CA ALA A 97 0.69 -5.56 -2.56
C ALA A 97 2.09 -5.76 -1.97
N TYR A 98 3.09 -5.07 -2.51
CA TYR A 98 4.49 -5.25 -2.14
C TYR A 98 5.00 -4.14 -1.24
N SER A 99 6.02 -4.46 -0.41
CA SER A 99 6.76 -3.48 0.41
C SER A 99 5.82 -2.57 1.23
N ALA A 100 5.84 -1.25 1.02
CA ALA A 100 4.96 -0.30 1.68
C ALA A 100 3.47 -0.60 1.49
N GLY A 101 3.08 -1.25 0.37
CA GLY A 101 1.71 -1.73 0.16
C GLY A 101 1.30 -2.84 1.15
N THR A 102 2.22 -3.74 1.47
CA THR A 102 2.00 -4.73 2.55
C THR A 102 1.80 -4.03 3.89
N VAL A 103 2.61 -3.01 4.20
CA VAL A 103 2.46 -2.21 5.44
C VAL A 103 1.09 -1.56 5.49
N LEU A 104 0.61 -1.01 4.36
CA LEU A 104 -0.74 -0.44 4.27
C LEU A 104 -1.82 -1.49 4.55
N CYS A 105 -1.74 -2.69 3.97
CA CYS A 105 -2.67 -3.78 4.25
C CYS A 105 -2.69 -4.15 5.73
N LEU A 106 -1.51 -4.22 6.38
CA LEU A 106 -1.38 -4.55 7.80
C LEU A 106 -1.91 -3.46 8.74
N SER A 107 -2.16 -2.25 8.26
CA SER A 107 -2.82 -1.18 9.02
C SER A 107 -4.34 -1.33 9.09
N GLY A 108 -4.92 -2.24 8.29
CA GLY A 108 -6.35 -2.55 8.26
C GLY A 108 -6.78 -3.52 9.36
N ASP A 109 -8.09 -3.75 9.44
CA ASP A 109 -8.69 -4.69 10.39
C ASP A 109 -8.84 -6.08 9.79
N GLU A 110 -9.04 -6.17 8.47
CA GLU A 110 -9.21 -7.43 7.73
C GLU A 110 -8.50 -7.33 6.38
N ILE A 111 -7.97 -8.46 5.89
CA ILE A 111 -7.37 -8.57 4.56
C ILE A 111 -7.99 -9.76 3.83
N TYR A 112 -8.64 -9.48 2.71
CA TYR A 112 -9.18 -10.50 1.80
C TYR A 112 -8.20 -10.73 0.66
N MET A 113 -7.83 -11.97 0.46
CA MET A 113 -6.89 -12.41 -0.58
C MET A 113 -7.42 -13.67 -1.24
N ASP A 114 -7.15 -13.82 -2.53
CA ASP A 114 -7.32 -15.08 -3.22
C ASP A 114 -6.08 -15.98 -3.00
N TYR A 115 -6.19 -17.27 -3.34
CA TYR A 115 -5.07 -18.22 -3.27
C TYR A 115 -3.84 -17.79 -4.08
N TYR A 116 -4.03 -16.91 -5.05
CA TYR A 116 -3.00 -16.38 -5.95
C TYR A 116 -2.44 -15.03 -5.48
N SER A 117 -3.11 -14.37 -4.57
CA SER A 117 -2.71 -13.03 -4.10
C SER A 117 -1.43 -13.09 -3.27
N VAL A 118 -0.60 -12.05 -3.37
CA VAL A 118 0.70 -11.98 -2.71
C VAL A 118 0.85 -10.69 -1.91
N LEU A 119 1.24 -10.83 -0.65
CA LEU A 119 1.84 -9.75 0.12
C LEU A 119 3.36 -9.91 0.06
N GLY A 120 4.06 -8.88 -0.39
CA GLY A 120 5.52 -8.92 -0.53
C GLY A 120 6.27 -8.62 0.76
N PRO A 121 7.59 -8.80 0.74
CA PRO A 121 8.44 -8.49 1.88
C PRO A 121 8.43 -6.98 2.19
N ILE A 122 8.52 -6.66 3.48
CA ILE A 122 8.56 -5.29 4.02
C ILE A 122 10.00 -4.86 4.39
N ASP A 123 10.99 -5.51 3.82
CA ASP A 123 12.40 -5.24 4.15
C ASP A 123 12.77 -3.80 3.78
N PRO A 124 13.30 -3.02 4.74
CA PRO A 124 13.77 -1.67 4.47
C PRO A 124 14.90 -1.70 3.44
N GLN A 125 14.79 -0.86 2.42
CA GLN A 125 15.83 -0.71 1.40
C GLN A 125 16.68 0.52 1.71
N ILE A 126 18.01 0.36 1.70
CA ILE A 126 18.97 1.43 1.86
C ILE A 126 19.59 1.72 0.49
N ARG A 127 19.70 3.00 0.15
CA ARG A 127 20.40 3.43 -1.05
C ARG A 127 21.89 3.47 -0.77
N ALA A 128 22.64 2.58 -1.41
CA ALA A 128 24.10 2.58 -1.33
C ALA A 128 24.70 3.78 -2.08
N SER A 129 25.95 4.11 -1.78
CA SER A 129 26.68 5.25 -2.40
C SER A 129 26.80 5.15 -3.94
N ASP A 130 26.75 3.93 -4.48
CA ASP A 130 26.76 3.65 -5.92
C ASP A 130 25.35 3.74 -6.59
N GLY A 131 24.33 4.15 -5.81
CA GLY A 131 22.95 4.31 -6.26
C GLY A 131 22.12 3.02 -6.29
N ARG A 132 22.70 1.85 -5.96
CA ARG A 132 21.96 0.59 -5.85
C ARG A 132 21.11 0.55 -4.59
N SER A 133 19.94 -0.07 -4.69
CA SER A 133 19.09 -0.36 -3.53
C SER A 133 19.50 -1.71 -2.94
N VAL A 134 19.77 -1.77 -1.65
CA VAL A 134 20.20 -2.97 -0.93
C VAL A 134 19.32 -3.19 0.30
N LEU A 135 19.14 -4.45 0.68
CA LEU A 135 18.32 -4.81 1.84
C LEU A 135 19.00 -4.33 3.13
N GLY A 136 18.35 -3.44 3.86
CA GLY A 136 18.86 -2.84 5.10
C GLY A 136 19.19 -3.86 6.18
N LEU A 137 18.41 -4.95 6.27
CA LEU A 137 18.68 -6.04 7.21
C LEU A 137 20.02 -6.75 6.94
N GLY A 138 20.47 -6.82 5.69
CA GLY A 138 21.78 -7.35 5.32
C GLY A 138 22.93 -6.52 5.92
N TYR A 139 22.79 -5.19 5.92
CA TYR A 139 23.76 -4.29 6.54
C TYR A 139 23.82 -4.45 8.06
N LEU A 140 22.66 -4.53 8.73
CA LEU A 140 22.61 -4.72 10.18
C LEU A 140 23.27 -6.03 10.59
N ARG A 141 22.96 -7.13 9.90
CA ARG A 141 23.62 -8.43 10.15
C ARG A 141 25.12 -8.35 9.95
N LYS A 142 25.55 -7.70 8.86
CA LYS A 142 26.99 -7.54 8.58
C LYS A 142 27.68 -6.67 9.63
N TYR A 143 27.01 -5.60 10.07
CA TYR A 143 27.51 -4.77 11.16
C TYR A 143 27.66 -5.56 12.46
N ASP A 144 26.66 -6.36 12.85
CA ASP A 144 26.71 -7.21 14.04
C ASP A 144 27.82 -8.26 13.96
N GLU A 145 28.01 -8.88 12.80
CA GLU A 145 29.11 -9.82 12.55
C GLU A 145 30.49 -9.15 12.75
N LEU A 146 30.65 -7.92 12.22
CA LEU A 146 31.89 -7.15 12.33
C LEU A 146 32.10 -6.65 13.76
N ALA A 147 31.09 -6.14 14.42
CA ALA A 147 31.13 -5.65 15.79
C ALA A 147 31.50 -6.75 16.81
N ASN A 148 31.12 -7.99 16.52
CA ASN A 148 31.42 -9.15 17.35
C ASN A 148 32.81 -9.80 17.05
N LYS A 149 33.50 -9.38 15.95
CA LYS A 149 34.89 -9.78 15.66
C LYS A 149 35.86 -8.92 16.45
N LYS A 150 36.75 -9.53 17.18
CA LYS A 150 37.88 -8.84 17.87
C LYS A 150 39.22 -9.32 17.31
N PRO A 151 40.14 -8.41 16.92
CA PRO A 151 40.01 -6.96 16.70
C PRO A 151 39.48 -6.61 15.31
N ILE A 152 38.68 -5.56 15.21
CA ILE A 152 38.19 -5.03 13.93
C ILE A 152 39.30 -4.16 13.34
N SER A 153 39.71 -4.42 12.10
CA SER A 153 40.60 -3.51 11.37
C SER A 153 39.80 -2.39 10.71
N ASP A 154 40.35 -1.19 10.59
CA ASP A 154 39.70 -0.03 9.98
C ASP A 154 39.22 -0.31 8.53
N SER A 155 39.88 -1.24 7.82
CA SER A 155 39.52 -1.67 6.48
C SER A 155 38.25 -2.54 6.43
N GLU A 156 37.80 -3.12 7.55
CA GLU A 156 36.55 -3.93 7.63
C GLU A 156 35.33 -3.08 7.96
N ILE A 157 35.53 -1.85 8.46
CA ILE A 157 34.47 -0.90 8.80
C ILE A 157 33.93 -0.22 7.54
N ILE A 158 34.76 -0.07 6.51
CA ILE A 158 34.40 0.52 5.23
C ILE A 158 33.85 -0.61 4.33
N ALA A 159 32.66 -1.05 4.61
CA ALA A 159 31.93 -1.94 3.69
C ALA A 159 31.38 -1.11 2.52
N PRO A 160 31.34 -1.67 1.30
CA PRO A 160 30.92 -0.98 0.09
C PRO A 160 29.46 -0.56 0.09
#